data_e4526c224aa94b32365ff9b01fc18d3f
#
_entry.id   e4526c224aa94b32365ff9b01fc18d3f
#
_cell.length_a   1.000
_cell.length_b   1.000
_cell.length_c   1.000
_cell.angle_alpha   90.00
_cell.angle_beta   90.00
_cell.angle_gamma   90.00
#
_symmetry.space_group_name_H-M   'P 1'
#
loop_
_entity.id
_entity.type
_entity.pdbx_description
1 polymer ?
#
loop_
_entity_poly.entity_id
_entity_poly.type
_entity_poly.pdbx_seq_one_letter_code
_entity_poly.pdbx_strand_id
1 'polypeptide(L)'
;MGYYVPEKVLTNFDLEKMVDTSDQWIVERTGIRERHIAAPDQATSDLAYIAAQRALEDAGLTAEDIDLIVVGTESPDMKFPSVACILQDKLGASHAAAFDLAAGCSGFVYACGIASQTIASGLYKHCLLYTSPSPRDS
;
A
#
# COMPACT_ATOMS: atom_id res chain seq x y z
N MET A 1 2.12 -2.06 -12.89
CA MET A 1 2.40 -1.85 -11.44
C MET A 1 2.37 -0.37 -11.15
N GLY A 2 1.83 0.08 -9.99
CA GLY A 2 1.76 1.49 -9.64
C GLY A 2 2.27 1.73 -8.21
N TYR A 3 2.84 2.89 -7.96
CA TYR A 3 3.24 3.31 -6.63
C TYR A 3 2.90 4.77 -6.39
N TYR A 4 2.77 5.16 -5.13
CA TYR A 4 2.64 6.53 -4.69
C TYR A 4 3.32 6.71 -3.34
N VAL A 5 3.99 7.83 -3.18
CA VAL A 5 4.55 8.29 -1.91
C VAL A 5 4.12 9.73 -1.67
N PRO A 6 3.86 10.14 -0.41
CA PRO A 6 3.53 11.52 -0.07
C PRO A 6 4.63 12.50 -0.47
N GLU A 7 4.27 13.76 -0.67
CA GLU A 7 5.22 14.79 -1.14
C GLU A 7 6.23 15.22 -0.06
N LYS A 8 5.81 15.21 1.21
CA LYS A 8 6.65 15.66 2.31
C LYS A 8 7.75 14.65 2.60
N VAL A 9 9.00 15.06 2.40
CA VAL A 9 10.19 14.27 2.73
C VAL A 9 10.69 14.63 4.13
N LEU A 10 11.05 13.60 4.91
CA LEU A 10 11.75 13.71 6.18
C LEU A 10 13.09 12.99 6.07
N THR A 11 14.19 13.76 6.09
CA THR A 11 15.54 13.23 5.97
C THR A 11 16.09 12.73 7.32
N ASN A 12 17.17 11.95 7.28
CA ASN A 12 17.89 11.56 8.50
C ASN A 12 18.42 12.79 9.26
N PHE A 13 18.88 13.83 8.56
CA PHE A 13 19.34 15.08 9.19
C PHE A 13 18.21 15.84 9.91
N ASP A 14 16.96 15.68 9.46
CA ASP A 14 15.82 16.24 10.19
C ASP A 14 15.53 15.43 11.45
N LEU A 15 15.71 14.10 11.41
CA LEU A 15 15.57 13.24 12.56
C LEU A 15 16.63 13.52 13.64
N GLU A 16 17.88 13.84 13.27
CA GLU A 16 18.94 14.24 14.20
C GLU A 16 18.56 15.46 15.07
N LYS A 17 17.66 16.33 14.54
CA LYS A 17 17.15 17.50 15.28
C LYS A 17 16.03 17.14 16.26
N MET A 18 15.42 15.97 16.10
CA MET A 18 14.21 15.55 16.83
C MET A 18 14.50 14.50 17.90
N VAL A 19 15.44 13.60 17.62
CA VAL A 19 15.78 12.47 18.49
C VAL A 19 17.28 12.21 18.47
N ASP A 20 17.77 11.51 19.50
CA ASP A 20 19.19 11.13 19.63
C ASP A 20 19.54 10.03 18.61
N THR A 21 19.99 10.43 17.44
CA THR A 21 20.38 9.56 16.33
C THR A 21 21.37 10.27 15.41
N SER A 22 21.87 9.57 14.37
CA SER A 22 22.68 10.18 13.31
C SER A 22 22.36 9.56 11.94
N ASP A 23 22.54 10.33 10.88
CA ASP A 23 22.43 9.83 9.49
C ASP A 23 23.28 8.60 9.28
N GLN A 24 24.54 8.64 9.72
CA GLN A 24 25.46 7.51 9.62
C GLN A 24 24.89 6.26 10.29
N TRP A 25 24.40 6.38 11.54
CA TRP A 25 23.84 5.26 12.29
C TRP A 25 22.62 4.64 11.59
N ILE A 26 21.72 5.48 11.06
CA ILE A 26 20.53 5.02 10.35
C ILE A 26 20.91 4.32 9.06
N VAL A 27 21.79 4.92 8.25
CA VAL A 27 22.20 4.36 6.96
C VAL A 27 22.95 3.04 7.13
N GLU A 28 23.87 2.94 8.08
CA GLU A 28 24.64 1.71 8.33
C GLU A 28 23.73 0.54 8.74
N ARG A 29 22.64 0.80 9.45
CA ARG A 29 21.74 -0.25 9.95
C ARG A 29 20.58 -0.59 9.02
N THR A 30 20.10 0.39 8.27
CA THR A 30 18.85 0.26 7.51
C THR A 30 18.99 0.54 6.02
N GLY A 31 20.00 1.30 5.61
CA GLY A 31 20.14 1.84 4.27
C GLY A 31 19.22 3.03 3.98
N ILE A 32 18.34 3.42 4.91
CA ILE A 32 17.34 4.47 4.72
C ILE A 32 17.99 5.84 4.83
N ARG A 33 17.75 6.71 3.86
CA ARG A 33 18.23 8.11 3.84
C ARG A 33 17.11 9.10 4.11
N GLU A 34 15.93 8.79 3.64
CA GLU A 34 14.74 9.65 3.78
C GLU A 34 13.46 8.79 3.87
N ARG A 35 12.35 9.40 4.27
CA ARG A 35 11.03 8.81 4.28
C ARG A 35 10.01 9.86 3.90
N HIS A 36 8.93 9.43 3.26
CA HIS A 36 7.81 10.27 2.91
C HIS A 36 6.75 10.23 4.01
N ILE A 37 6.24 11.39 4.38
CA ILE A 37 5.27 11.55 5.46
C ILE A 37 3.94 11.99 4.88
N ALA A 38 2.89 11.21 5.13
CA ALA A 38 1.53 11.57 4.74
C ALA A 38 1.10 12.92 5.33
N ALA A 39 0.33 13.69 4.58
CA ALA A 39 -0.29 14.90 5.10
C ALA A 39 -1.31 14.53 6.21
N PRO A 40 -1.64 15.48 7.11
CA PRO A 40 -2.56 15.19 8.22
C PRO A 40 -3.96 14.73 7.79
N ASP A 41 -4.36 15.06 6.58
CA ASP A 41 -5.64 14.71 5.95
C ASP A 41 -5.55 13.50 5.00
N GLN A 42 -4.36 12.88 4.88
CA GLN A 42 -4.16 11.67 4.09
C GLN A 42 -4.18 10.42 4.96
N ALA A 43 -5.09 9.51 4.64
CA ALA A 43 -5.18 8.19 5.23
C ALA A 43 -4.56 7.11 4.31
N THR A 44 -4.44 5.90 4.81
CA THR A 44 -3.90 4.76 4.04
C THR A 44 -4.70 4.51 2.75
N SER A 45 -6.04 4.66 2.79
CA SER A 45 -6.87 4.51 1.60
C SER A 45 -6.61 5.56 0.53
N ASP A 46 -6.21 6.79 0.89
CA ASP A 46 -5.88 7.85 -0.06
C ASP A 46 -4.60 7.53 -0.83
N LEU A 47 -3.58 7.06 -0.10
CA LEU A 47 -2.32 6.63 -0.71
C LEU A 47 -2.54 5.43 -1.63
N ALA A 48 -3.30 4.45 -1.14
CA ALA A 48 -3.64 3.24 -1.89
C ALA A 48 -4.41 3.57 -3.17
N TYR A 49 -5.33 4.53 -3.13
CA TYR A 49 -6.13 4.94 -4.28
C TYR A 49 -5.27 5.44 -5.44
N ILE A 50 -4.33 6.34 -5.17
CA ILE A 50 -3.45 6.89 -6.21
C ILE A 50 -2.55 5.79 -6.79
N ALA A 51 -1.97 4.93 -5.94
CA ALA A 51 -1.14 3.83 -6.38
C ALA A 51 -1.95 2.81 -7.22
N ALA A 52 -3.18 2.52 -6.81
CA ALA A 52 -4.08 1.62 -7.51
C ALA A 52 -4.47 2.14 -8.90
N GLN A 53 -4.81 3.44 -9.02
CA GLN A 53 -5.09 4.06 -10.32
C GLN A 53 -3.92 3.90 -11.28
N ARG A 54 -2.70 4.19 -10.83
CA ARG A 54 -1.47 4.03 -11.63
C ARG A 54 -1.23 2.57 -12.02
N ALA A 55 -1.55 1.62 -11.13
CA ALA A 55 -1.41 0.20 -11.41
C ALA A 55 -2.42 -0.28 -12.48
N LEU A 56 -3.66 0.22 -12.43
CA LEU A 56 -4.68 -0.06 -13.43
C LEU A 56 -4.30 0.50 -14.81
N GLU A 57 -3.84 1.76 -14.85
CA GLU A 57 -3.34 2.39 -16.07
C GLU A 57 -2.20 1.60 -16.71
N ASP A 58 -1.20 1.21 -15.91
CA ASP A 58 -0.04 0.41 -16.36
C ASP A 58 -0.48 -0.97 -16.89
N ALA A 59 -1.49 -1.57 -16.28
CA ALA A 59 -2.02 -2.87 -16.69
C ALA A 59 -2.99 -2.79 -17.89
N GLY A 60 -3.44 -1.59 -18.29
CA GLY A 60 -4.48 -1.40 -19.28
C GLY A 60 -5.85 -1.95 -18.85
N LEU A 61 -6.12 -1.94 -17.54
CA LEU A 61 -7.35 -2.43 -16.94
C LEU A 61 -8.16 -1.26 -16.35
N THR A 62 -9.45 -1.51 -16.17
CA THR A 62 -10.37 -0.62 -15.46
C THR A 62 -10.74 -1.18 -14.09
N ALA A 63 -11.37 -0.39 -13.25
CA ALA A 63 -11.86 -0.85 -11.95
C ALA A 63 -12.91 -1.97 -12.08
N GLU A 64 -13.67 -2.00 -13.18
CA GLU A 64 -14.67 -3.03 -13.46
C GLU A 64 -14.05 -4.40 -13.76
N ASP A 65 -12.78 -4.44 -14.17
CA ASP A 65 -12.07 -5.69 -14.44
C ASP A 65 -11.55 -6.38 -13.17
N ILE A 66 -11.61 -5.71 -12.01
CA ILE A 66 -11.04 -6.20 -10.76
C ILE A 66 -12.04 -7.08 -10.02
N ASP A 67 -11.63 -8.31 -9.71
CA ASP A 67 -12.45 -9.30 -9.00
C ASP A 67 -12.11 -9.35 -7.49
N LEU A 68 -10.87 -8.99 -7.12
CA LEU A 68 -10.41 -9.06 -5.74
C LEU A 68 -9.47 -7.89 -5.42
N ILE A 69 -9.69 -7.27 -4.26
CA ILE A 69 -8.79 -6.26 -3.68
C ILE A 69 -8.30 -6.77 -2.32
N VAL A 70 -6.99 -6.88 -2.15
CA VAL A 70 -6.36 -7.20 -0.87
C VAL A 70 -5.41 -6.09 -0.46
N VAL A 71 -5.62 -5.54 0.72
CA VAL A 71 -4.75 -4.50 1.29
C VAL A 71 -3.97 -5.07 2.46
N GLY A 72 -2.64 -5.18 2.31
CA GLY A 72 -1.73 -5.55 3.40
C GLY A 72 -1.35 -4.29 4.20
N THR A 73 -1.95 -4.09 5.36
CA THR A 73 -1.68 -2.92 6.21
C THR A 73 -1.84 -3.22 7.69
N GLU A 74 -1.02 -2.52 8.52
CA GLU A 74 -1.14 -2.47 9.98
C GLU A 74 -1.69 -1.13 10.46
N SER A 75 -1.89 -0.19 9.54
CA SER A 75 -2.39 1.17 9.82
C SER A 75 -3.64 1.48 8.99
N PRO A 76 -4.75 0.76 9.20
CA PRO A 76 -5.99 1.04 8.48
C PRO A 76 -6.55 2.41 8.89
N ASP A 77 -7.31 3.04 7.99
CA ASP A 77 -8.02 4.29 8.26
C ASP A 77 -8.92 4.17 9.50
N MET A 78 -9.56 3.01 9.63
CA MET A 78 -10.42 2.63 10.74
C MET A 78 -10.56 1.10 10.81
N LYS A 79 -11.14 0.59 11.91
CA LYS A 79 -11.34 -0.86 12.06
C LYS A 79 -12.35 -1.45 11.09
N PHE A 80 -13.37 -0.67 10.73
CA PHE A 80 -14.44 -1.04 9.80
C PHE A 80 -15.13 0.22 9.24
N PRO A 81 -15.36 0.29 7.90
CA PRO A 81 -14.98 -0.70 6.90
C PRO A 81 -13.46 -0.85 6.73
N SER A 82 -13.02 -1.97 6.10
CA SER A 82 -11.61 -2.19 5.80
C SER A 82 -11.08 -1.18 4.76
N VAL A 83 -9.77 -0.95 4.73
CA VAL A 83 -9.13 -0.09 3.72
C VAL A 83 -9.44 -0.59 2.31
N ALA A 84 -9.43 -1.92 2.11
CA ALA A 84 -9.79 -2.52 0.83
C ALA A 84 -11.23 -2.19 0.39
N CYS A 85 -12.19 -2.15 1.31
CA CYS A 85 -13.57 -1.75 1.00
C CYS A 85 -13.68 -0.25 0.68
N ILE A 86 -12.94 0.60 1.39
CA ILE A 86 -12.88 2.03 1.08
C ILE A 86 -12.24 2.26 -0.29
N LEU A 87 -11.16 1.53 -0.59
CA LEU A 87 -10.48 1.58 -1.87
C LEU A 87 -11.39 1.09 -3.01
N GLN A 88 -12.14 0.01 -2.78
CA GLN A 88 -13.15 -0.52 -3.71
C GLN A 88 -14.16 0.54 -4.10
N ASP A 89 -14.72 1.24 -3.12
CA ASP A 89 -15.69 2.32 -3.33
C ASP A 89 -15.07 3.49 -4.09
N LYS A 90 -13.89 3.95 -3.68
CA LYS A 90 -13.16 5.04 -4.35
C LYS A 90 -12.83 4.73 -5.81
N LEU A 91 -12.50 3.49 -6.14
CA LEU A 91 -12.19 3.05 -7.50
C LEU A 91 -13.43 2.80 -8.35
N GLY A 92 -14.58 2.56 -7.73
CA GLY A 92 -15.78 2.09 -8.39
C GLY A 92 -15.74 0.61 -8.79
N ALA A 93 -14.91 -0.21 -8.13
CA ALA A 93 -14.76 -1.64 -8.38
C ALA A 93 -15.90 -2.46 -7.75
N SER A 94 -17.14 -2.20 -8.17
CA SER A 94 -18.37 -2.68 -7.51
C SER A 94 -18.50 -4.20 -7.45
N HIS A 95 -17.82 -4.94 -8.32
CA HIS A 95 -17.88 -6.41 -8.39
C HIS A 95 -16.78 -7.10 -7.57
N ALA A 96 -15.76 -6.35 -7.14
CA ALA A 96 -14.62 -6.93 -6.46
C ALA A 96 -14.99 -7.39 -5.03
N ALA A 97 -14.49 -8.55 -4.61
CA ALA A 97 -14.37 -8.85 -3.20
C ALA A 97 -13.24 -8.00 -2.60
N ALA A 98 -13.35 -7.59 -1.33
CA ALA A 98 -12.37 -6.69 -0.73
C ALA A 98 -12.15 -7.02 0.74
N PHE A 99 -10.88 -7.14 1.16
CA PHE A 99 -10.51 -7.34 2.57
C PHE A 99 -9.08 -6.88 2.86
N ASP A 100 -8.84 -6.51 4.11
CA ASP A 100 -7.51 -6.20 4.62
C ASP A 100 -6.82 -7.46 5.17
N LEU A 101 -5.49 -7.48 5.09
CA LEU A 101 -4.64 -8.53 5.62
C LEU A 101 -3.61 -7.91 6.57
N ALA A 102 -3.76 -8.17 7.87
CA ALA A 102 -2.85 -7.73 8.90
C ALA A 102 -1.84 -8.84 9.19
N ALA A 103 -0.65 -8.73 8.61
CA ALA A 103 0.44 -9.70 8.78
C ALA A 103 1.82 -9.02 8.78
N GLY A 104 1.87 -7.75 9.20
CA GLY A 104 3.10 -6.97 9.26
C GLY A 104 3.88 -7.02 7.95
N CYS A 105 5.19 -7.18 8.05
CA CYS A 105 6.09 -7.23 6.91
C CYS A 105 5.85 -8.41 5.95
N SER A 106 5.05 -9.42 6.36
CA SER A 106 4.69 -10.56 5.51
C SER A 106 3.38 -10.34 4.73
N GLY A 107 2.70 -9.23 4.95
CA GLY A 107 1.37 -8.95 4.37
C GLY A 107 1.34 -9.09 2.85
N PHE A 108 2.32 -8.52 2.15
CA PHE A 108 2.39 -8.62 0.69
C PHE A 108 2.59 -10.06 0.20
N VAL A 109 3.48 -10.82 0.85
CA VAL A 109 3.75 -12.23 0.47
C VAL A 109 2.51 -13.09 0.65
N TYR A 110 1.78 -12.90 1.75
CA TYR A 110 0.53 -13.64 2.00
C TYR A 110 -0.58 -13.21 1.05
N ALA A 111 -0.71 -11.91 0.76
CA ALA A 111 -1.65 -11.42 -0.24
C ALA A 111 -1.38 -12.02 -1.63
N CYS A 112 -0.11 -12.09 -2.06
CA CYS A 112 0.27 -12.77 -3.29
C CYS A 112 -0.10 -14.27 -3.29
N GLY A 113 0.13 -14.96 -2.16
CA GLY A 113 -0.27 -16.36 -2.00
C GLY A 113 -1.77 -16.57 -2.17
N ILE A 114 -2.58 -15.75 -1.51
CA ILE A 114 -4.05 -15.80 -1.62
C ILE A 114 -4.49 -15.50 -3.05
N ALA A 115 -4.02 -14.40 -3.64
CA ALA A 115 -4.39 -14.01 -4.99
C ALA A 115 -4.00 -15.06 -6.03
N SER A 116 -2.80 -15.64 -5.93
CA SER A 116 -2.37 -16.68 -6.87
C SER A 116 -3.24 -17.94 -6.79
N GLN A 117 -3.68 -18.33 -5.58
CA GLN A 117 -4.57 -19.47 -5.42
C GLN A 117 -5.98 -19.19 -5.93
N THR A 118 -6.51 -17.97 -5.73
CA THR A 118 -7.84 -17.60 -6.25
C THR A 118 -7.84 -17.53 -7.78
N ILE A 119 -6.75 -17.09 -8.40
CA ILE A 119 -6.58 -17.10 -9.86
C ILE A 119 -6.41 -18.54 -10.37
N ALA A 120 -5.56 -19.34 -9.74
CA ALA A 120 -5.30 -20.72 -10.16
C ALA A 120 -6.54 -21.61 -10.05
N SER A 121 -7.42 -21.36 -9.08
CA SER A 121 -8.70 -22.06 -8.94
C SER A 121 -9.77 -21.63 -9.95
N GLY A 122 -9.53 -20.55 -10.70
CA GLY A 122 -10.48 -19.94 -11.61
C GLY A 122 -11.59 -19.12 -10.93
N LEU A 123 -11.46 -18.86 -9.61
CA LEU A 123 -12.44 -18.05 -8.88
C LEU A 123 -12.39 -16.60 -9.32
N TYR A 124 -11.18 -16.04 -9.48
CA TYR A 124 -10.94 -14.67 -9.89
C TYR A 124 -9.94 -14.62 -11.06
N LYS A 125 -10.02 -13.56 -11.87
CA LYS A 125 -9.09 -13.28 -12.96
C LYS A 125 -8.07 -12.20 -12.61
N HIS A 126 -8.56 -11.08 -12.09
CA HIS A 126 -7.73 -9.92 -11.80
C HIS A 126 -7.81 -9.56 -10.31
N CYS A 127 -6.66 -9.60 -9.66
CA CYS A 127 -6.51 -9.25 -8.25
C CYS A 127 -5.66 -7.98 -8.14
N LEU A 128 -6.16 -6.99 -7.41
CA LEU A 128 -5.42 -5.79 -7.04
C LEU A 128 -4.87 -5.96 -5.63
N LEU A 129 -3.55 -5.93 -5.50
CA LEU A 129 -2.87 -6.04 -4.21
C LEU A 129 -2.22 -4.70 -3.87
N TYR A 130 -2.46 -4.21 -2.66
CA TYR A 130 -1.79 -3.03 -2.14
C TYR A 130 -1.03 -3.37 -0.86
N THR A 131 0.13 -2.77 -0.72
CA THR A 131 0.89 -2.72 0.53
C THR A 131 1.53 -1.35 0.67
N SER A 132 1.68 -0.88 1.90
CA SER A 132 2.41 0.37 2.14
C SER A 132 3.86 0.20 1.67
N PRO A 133 4.43 1.16 0.92
CA PRO A 133 5.81 1.09 0.49
C PRO A 133 6.75 1.12 1.70
N SER A 134 7.86 0.40 1.59
CA SER A 134 8.95 0.50 2.55
C SER A 134 9.68 1.84 2.38
N PRO A 135 10.19 2.48 3.45
CA PRO A 135 11.10 3.62 3.32
C PRO A 135 12.38 3.35 2.52
N ARG A 136 12.67 2.08 2.20
CA ARG A 136 13.77 1.69 1.31
C ARG A 136 13.41 1.78 -0.17
N ASP A 137 12.13 1.86 -0.48
CA ASP A 137 11.60 1.84 -1.85
C ASP A 137 11.22 3.25 -2.32
N SER A 138 11.36 4.25 -1.43
CA SER A 138 11.01 5.65 -1.69
C SER A 138 12.24 6.55 -1.82
#